data_533d6cdfa72422e75ac44968decfc1ed
#
_entry.id   533d6cdfa72422e75ac44968decfc1ed
#
_cell.length_a   1.000
_cell.length_b   1.000
_cell.length_c   1.000
_cell.angle_alpha   90.00
_cell.angle_beta   90.00
_cell.angle_gamma   90.00
#
_symmetry.space_group_name_H-M   'P 1'
#
loop_
_entity.id
_entity.type
_entity.pdbx_description
1 polymer ?
#
loop_
_entity_poly.entity_id
_entity_poly.type
_entity_poly.pdbx_seq_one_letter_code
_entity_poly.pdbx_strand_id
1 'polypeptide(L)'
;MLPSGRRLAIDYGDVRVGLAISDATALVASPMRTIKNSVDNSAAVIQEVASIVQDEIVSVVYIGLPIHLSGGEGTSAEKVRHFAQELRSYIGSHVETRLVDERLSTKAAINQAISVGKKLTRDDVDQMAAVAILEFALHWESSSGRLAGDEI
;
A
#
# COMPACT_ATOMS: atom_id res chain seq x y z
N MET A 1 -15.93 5.77 -14.30
CA MET A 1 -14.98 6.91 -14.21
C MET A 1 -14.15 6.78 -12.96
N LEU A 2 -12.84 6.97 -13.07
CA LEU A 2 -11.95 6.91 -11.92
C LEU A 2 -12.14 8.12 -11.01
N PRO A 3 -12.05 7.92 -9.67
CA PRO A 3 -12.06 9.05 -8.75
C PRO A 3 -10.86 9.97 -9.02
N SER A 4 -11.07 11.26 -8.89
CA SER A 4 -9.96 12.22 -8.93
C SER A 4 -9.23 12.23 -7.58
N GLY A 5 -7.99 12.71 -7.55
CA GLY A 5 -7.23 12.87 -6.34
C GLY A 5 -6.10 11.86 -6.18
N ARG A 6 -5.41 11.95 -5.04
CA ARG A 6 -4.22 11.15 -4.77
C ARG A 6 -4.57 9.70 -4.44
N ARG A 7 -3.63 8.80 -4.74
CA ARG A 7 -3.64 7.41 -4.28
C ARG A 7 -2.57 7.24 -3.23
N LEU A 8 -2.88 6.48 -2.20
CA LEU A 8 -1.94 6.08 -1.16
C LEU A 8 -1.75 4.57 -1.26
N ALA A 9 -0.52 4.10 -1.25
CA ALA A 9 -0.23 2.67 -1.18
C ALA A 9 0.42 2.33 0.15
N ILE A 10 0.08 1.18 0.69
CA ILE A 10 0.52 0.68 1.98
C ILE A 10 1.11 -0.72 1.83
N ASP A 11 2.35 -0.88 2.26
CA ASP A 11 2.98 -2.18 2.47
C ASP A 11 2.97 -2.46 3.97
N TYR A 12 2.02 -3.26 4.41
CA TYR A 12 1.79 -3.53 5.83
C TYR A 12 2.68 -4.65 6.33
N GLY A 13 3.53 -4.35 7.30
CA GLY A 13 4.39 -5.33 7.96
C GLY A 13 4.18 -5.33 9.47
N ASP A 14 4.63 -6.41 10.15
CA ASP A 14 4.48 -6.56 11.60
C ASP A 14 5.31 -5.54 12.40
N VAL A 15 6.42 -5.10 11.83
CA VAL A 15 7.38 -4.20 12.48
C VAL A 15 7.36 -2.80 11.88
N ARG A 16 7.11 -2.71 10.58
CA ARG A 16 7.10 -1.45 9.84
C ARG A 16 6.01 -1.45 8.79
N VAL A 17 5.46 -0.28 8.54
CA VAL A 17 4.47 -0.04 7.49
C VAL A 17 5.05 1.00 6.53
N GLY A 18 5.28 0.61 5.29
CA GLY A 18 5.78 1.49 4.25
C GLY A 18 4.65 2.19 3.52
N LEU A 19 4.82 3.47 3.24
CA LEU A 19 3.82 4.29 2.55
C LEU A 19 4.41 4.95 1.31
N ALA A 20 3.61 4.98 0.25
CA ALA A 20 3.87 5.73 -0.98
C ALA A 20 2.63 6.52 -1.37
N ILE A 21 2.82 7.64 -2.02
CA ILE A 21 1.72 8.52 -2.40
C ILE A 21 1.87 8.97 -3.85
N SER A 22 0.75 9.18 -4.53
CA SER A 22 0.74 9.76 -5.86
C SER A 22 0.52 11.26 -5.82
N ASP A 23 0.80 11.92 -6.93
CA ASP A 23 0.33 13.28 -7.19
C ASP A 23 -1.21 13.31 -7.33
N ALA A 24 -1.77 14.52 -7.36
CA ALA A 24 -3.22 14.70 -7.44
C ALA A 24 -3.83 14.16 -8.74
N THR A 25 -3.03 14.04 -9.80
CA THR A 25 -3.48 13.51 -11.10
C THR A 25 -3.29 11.99 -11.22
N ALA A 26 -2.78 11.33 -10.18
CA ALA A 26 -2.55 9.88 -10.14
C ALA A 26 -1.63 9.38 -11.27
N LEU A 27 -0.56 10.09 -11.56
CA LEU A 27 0.40 9.75 -12.61
C LEU A 27 1.73 9.21 -12.06
N VAL A 28 2.22 9.78 -10.96
CA VAL A 28 3.56 9.49 -10.43
C VAL A 28 3.47 8.99 -9.00
N ALA A 29 4.12 7.86 -8.73
CA ALA A 29 4.25 7.31 -7.38
C ALA A 29 5.56 7.81 -6.75
N SER A 30 5.50 8.23 -5.50
CA SER A 30 6.65 8.70 -4.73
C SER A 30 6.67 8.06 -3.35
N PRO A 31 7.85 7.73 -2.81
CA PRO A 31 7.94 7.26 -1.43
C PRO A 31 7.48 8.37 -0.47
N MET A 32 6.84 7.99 0.62
CA MET A 32 6.31 8.95 1.58
C MET A 32 6.97 8.83 2.94
N ARG A 33 6.71 7.75 3.66
CA ARG A 33 7.29 7.51 4.99
C ARG A 33 7.18 6.04 5.38
N THR A 34 7.87 5.69 6.47
CA THR A 34 7.73 4.40 7.14
C THR A 34 7.22 4.65 8.56
N ILE A 35 6.21 3.91 8.97
CA ILE A 35 5.64 3.98 10.31
C ILE A 35 6.06 2.72 11.07
N LYS A 36 6.52 2.90 12.31
CA LYS A 36 6.81 1.76 13.19
C LYS A 36 5.51 1.09 13.59
N ASN A 37 5.52 -0.24 13.57
CA ASN A 37 4.37 -1.05 13.93
C ASN A 37 4.74 -2.09 14.99
N SER A 38 3.73 -2.53 15.73
CA SER A 38 3.83 -3.66 16.67
C SER A 38 2.43 -4.19 16.93
N VAL A 39 2.34 -5.38 17.52
CA VAL A 39 1.05 -6.00 17.87
C VAL A 39 0.20 -5.05 18.73
N ASP A 40 0.84 -4.31 19.63
CA ASP A 40 0.15 -3.42 20.57
C ASP A 40 -0.09 -2.02 20.03
N ASN A 41 0.37 -1.72 18.81
CA ASN A 41 0.40 -0.35 18.28
C ASN A 41 -0.44 -0.18 17.00
N SER A 42 -1.22 -1.16 16.63
CA SER A 42 -2.00 -1.13 15.37
C SER A 42 -2.98 0.03 15.31
N ALA A 43 -3.58 0.40 16.45
CA ALA A 43 -4.51 1.54 16.51
C ALA A 43 -3.80 2.86 16.19
N ALA A 44 -2.57 3.05 16.66
CA ALA A 44 -1.78 4.25 16.35
C ALA A 44 -1.43 4.32 14.86
N VAL A 45 -1.11 3.19 14.23
CA VAL A 45 -0.84 3.11 12.79
C VAL A 45 -2.08 3.52 12.00
N ILE A 46 -3.25 2.99 12.36
CA ILE A 46 -4.51 3.33 11.71
C ILE A 46 -4.81 4.83 11.83
N GLN A 47 -4.63 5.42 13.00
CA GLN A 47 -4.85 6.85 13.22
C GLN A 47 -3.90 7.70 12.37
N GLU A 48 -2.63 7.32 12.28
CA GLU A 48 -1.65 8.05 11.50
C GLU A 48 -1.96 7.97 10.00
N VAL A 49 -2.31 6.79 9.49
CA VAL A 49 -2.71 6.61 8.10
C VAL A 49 -3.98 7.41 7.80
N ALA A 50 -4.97 7.38 8.69
CA ALA A 50 -6.20 8.14 8.52
C ALA A 50 -5.93 9.65 8.47
N SER A 51 -5.00 10.16 9.30
CA SER A 51 -4.60 11.56 9.24
C SER A 51 -3.97 11.92 7.90
N ILE A 52 -3.12 11.05 7.36
CA ILE A 52 -2.52 11.24 6.04
C ILE A 52 -3.60 11.28 4.95
N VAL A 53 -4.54 10.35 5.00
CA VAL A 53 -5.65 10.29 4.03
C VAL A 53 -6.43 11.60 4.04
N GLN A 54 -6.69 12.16 5.20
CA GLN A 54 -7.39 13.43 5.34
C GLN A 54 -6.54 14.61 4.88
N ASP A 55 -5.32 14.73 5.37
CA ASP A 55 -4.43 15.88 5.11
C ASP A 55 -4.03 15.98 3.64
N GLU A 56 -3.79 14.84 3.00
CA GLU A 56 -3.37 14.76 1.60
C GLU A 56 -4.55 14.62 0.62
N ILE A 57 -5.76 14.59 1.13
CA ILE A 57 -7.01 14.44 0.33
C ILE A 57 -6.91 13.20 -0.57
N VAL A 58 -6.60 12.07 0.04
CA VAL A 58 -6.48 10.79 -0.66
C VAL A 58 -7.86 10.26 -1.02
N SER A 59 -8.03 9.84 -2.27
CA SER A 59 -9.30 9.29 -2.77
C SER A 59 -9.33 7.78 -2.77
N VAL A 60 -8.17 7.15 -2.96
CA VAL A 60 -8.05 5.68 -3.03
C VAL A 60 -6.85 5.22 -2.21
N VAL A 61 -7.06 4.20 -1.39
CA VAL A 61 -5.99 3.53 -0.64
C VAL A 61 -5.81 2.13 -1.20
N TYR A 62 -4.60 1.82 -1.62
CA TYR A 62 -4.20 0.49 -2.06
C TYR A 62 -3.34 -0.18 -1.00
N ILE A 63 -3.68 -1.39 -0.61
CA ILE A 63 -2.93 -2.17 0.38
C ILE A 63 -2.45 -3.46 -0.29
N GLY A 64 -1.16 -3.72 -0.20
CA GLY A 64 -0.58 -4.96 -0.74
C GLY A 64 -1.05 -6.18 0.04
N LEU A 65 -1.58 -7.18 -0.66
CA LEU A 65 -2.02 -8.43 -0.06
C LEU A 65 -0.98 -9.52 -0.36
N PRO A 66 -0.30 -10.06 0.67
CA PRO A 66 0.67 -11.13 0.46
C PRO A 66 -0.05 -12.44 0.15
N ILE A 67 0.18 -12.97 -1.04
CA ILE A 67 -0.37 -14.23 -1.50
C ILE A 67 0.79 -15.17 -1.83
N HIS A 68 0.69 -16.43 -1.43
CA HIS A 68 1.70 -17.43 -1.77
C HIS A 68 1.76 -17.62 -3.30
N LEU A 69 2.92 -18.02 -3.81
CA LEU A 69 3.09 -18.31 -5.25
C LEU A 69 2.11 -19.36 -5.75
N SER A 70 1.68 -20.27 -4.87
CA SER A 70 0.66 -21.29 -5.16
C SER A 70 -0.77 -20.73 -5.24
N GLY A 71 -0.98 -19.45 -4.89
CA GLY A 71 -2.28 -18.79 -4.88
C GLY A 71 -3.01 -18.80 -3.54
N GLY A 72 -2.47 -19.45 -2.52
CA GLY A 72 -3.08 -19.50 -1.19
C GLY A 72 -2.73 -18.31 -0.32
N GLU A 73 -3.60 -17.99 0.62
CA GLU A 73 -3.39 -16.96 1.63
C GLU A 73 -2.96 -17.60 2.96
N GLY A 74 -1.95 -17.00 3.60
CA GLY A 74 -1.47 -17.42 4.90
C GLY A 74 -1.76 -16.40 5.99
N THR A 75 -1.02 -16.51 7.10
CA THR A 75 -1.16 -15.65 8.28
C THR A 75 -0.93 -14.18 7.96
N SER A 76 0.05 -13.88 7.10
CA SER A 76 0.34 -12.50 6.69
C SER A 76 -0.84 -11.87 5.95
N ALA A 77 -1.49 -12.63 5.08
CA ALA A 77 -2.68 -12.16 4.37
C ALA A 77 -3.85 -11.88 5.33
N GLU A 78 -4.04 -12.73 6.33
CA GLU A 78 -5.07 -12.53 7.36
C GLU A 78 -4.85 -11.22 8.12
N LYS A 79 -3.60 -10.94 8.51
CA LYS A 79 -3.23 -9.70 9.20
C LYS A 79 -3.51 -8.46 8.34
N VAL A 80 -3.15 -8.53 7.06
CA VAL A 80 -3.41 -7.43 6.13
C VAL A 80 -4.90 -7.21 5.94
N ARG A 81 -5.68 -8.27 5.77
CA ARG A 81 -7.14 -8.14 5.63
C ARG A 81 -7.78 -7.54 6.87
N HIS A 82 -7.33 -7.94 8.05
CA HIS A 82 -7.80 -7.38 9.30
C HIS A 82 -7.48 -5.88 9.41
N PHE A 83 -6.24 -5.51 9.14
CA PHE A 83 -5.79 -4.12 9.10
C PHE A 83 -6.63 -3.30 8.10
N ALA A 84 -6.85 -3.83 6.89
CA ALA A 84 -7.61 -3.15 5.85
C ALA A 84 -9.05 -2.88 6.26
N GLN A 85 -9.69 -3.84 6.90
CA GLN A 85 -11.06 -3.68 7.41
C GLN A 85 -11.15 -2.63 8.51
N GLU A 86 -10.20 -2.66 9.46
CA GLU A 86 -10.15 -1.65 10.52
C GLU A 86 -9.90 -0.26 9.96
N LEU A 87 -8.95 -0.14 9.03
CA LEU A 87 -8.66 1.14 8.39
C LEU A 87 -9.88 1.68 7.65
N ARG A 88 -10.54 0.84 6.87
CA ARG A 88 -11.75 1.23 6.14
C ARG A 88 -12.85 1.72 7.08
N SER A 89 -13.07 1.02 8.19
CA SER A 89 -14.05 1.41 9.18
C SER A 89 -13.73 2.77 9.80
N TYR A 90 -12.45 3.06 9.98
CA TYR A 90 -11.99 4.30 10.60
C TYR A 90 -12.09 5.50 9.64
N ILE A 91 -11.66 5.34 8.38
CA ILE A 91 -11.64 6.43 7.41
C ILE A 91 -12.98 6.67 6.72
N GLY A 92 -13.86 5.69 6.72
CA GLY A 92 -15.19 5.80 6.14
C GLY A 92 -15.28 5.39 4.66
N SER A 93 -16.50 5.32 4.16
CA SER A 93 -16.78 4.77 2.82
C SER A 93 -16.54 5.76 1.67
N HIS A 94 -16.25 7.02 1.97
CA HIS A 94 -15.97 8.04 0.94
C HIS A 94 -14.58 7.89 0.31
N VAL A 95 -13.71 7.08 0.91
CA VAL A 95 -12.40 6.74 0.38
C VAL A 95 -12.41 5.26 0.00
N GLU A 96 -12.09 4.97 -1.26
CA GLU A 96 -11.96 3.59 -1.71
C GLU A 96 -10.76 2.93 -1.05
N THR A 97 -10.95 1.74 -0.48
CA THR A 97 -9.87 0.93 0.07
C THR A 97 -9.84 -0.41 -0.68
N ARG A 98 -8.71 -0.74 -1.26
CA ARG A 98 -8.58 -1.91 -2.14
C ARG A 98 -7.35 -2.72 -1.80
N LEU A 99 -7.45 -4.03 -1.99
CA LEU A 99 -6.33 -4.96 -1.81
C LEU A 99 -5.72 -5.29 -3.17
N VAL A 100 -4.41 -5.20 -3.26
CA VAL A 100 -3.65 -5.50 -4.48
C VAL A 100 -2.78 -6.72 -4.23
N ASP A 101 -2.86 -7.71 -5.09
CA ASP A 101 -2.01 -8.90 -5.03
C ASP A 101 -0.53 -8.50 -5.19
N GLU A 102 0.27 -8.67 -4.14
CA GLU A 102 1.69 -8.32 -4.14
C GLU A 102 2.51 -9.05 -5.20
N ARG A 103 2.08 -10.22 -5.64
CA ARG A 103 2.77 -10.97 -6.71
C ARG A 103 2.82 -10.20 -8.03
N LEU A 104 1.87 -9.28 -8.23
CA LEU A 104 1.77 -8.48 -9.44
C LEU A 104 2.63 -7.21 -9.39
N SER A 105 3.18 -6.87 -8.22
CA SER A 105 4.10 -5.74 -8.07
C SER A 105 5.55 -6.16 -8.34
N THR A 106 6.44 -5.19 -8.58
CA THR A 106 7.86 -5.45 -8.84
C THR A 106 8.68 -5.69 -7.57
N LYS A 107 8.07 -6.27 -6.53
CA LYS A 107 8.74 -6.56 -5.26
C LYS A 107 9.99 -7.42 -5.44
N ALA A 108 9.98 -8.34 -6.42
CA ALA A 108 11.15 -9.14 -6.77
C ALA A 108 12.32 -8.28 -7.28
N ALA A 109 12.04 -7.22 -8.04
CA ALA A 109 13.07 -6.29 -8.52
C ALA A 109 13.70 -5.49 -7.37
N ILE A 110 12.94 -5.17 -6.33
CA ILE A 110 13.43 -4.51 -5.13
C ILE A 110 14.40 -5.43 -4.36
N ASN A 111 14.03 -6.69 -4.19
CA ASN A 111 14.88 -7.70 -3.56
C ASN A 111 16.19 -7.87 -4.33
N GLN A 112 16.14 -7.84 -5.66
CA GLN A 112 17.32 -7.91 -6.50
C GLN A 112 18.23 -6.69 -6.35
N ALA A 113 17.65 -5.49 -6.25
CA ALA A 113 18.41 -4.26 -6.00
C ALA A 113 19.14 -4.30 -4.66
N ILE A 114 18.55 -4.92 -3.63
CA ILE A 114 19.16 -5.13 -2.33
C ILE A 114 20.35 -6.10 -2.46
N SER A 115 20.22 -7.18 -3.24
CA SER A 115 21.26 -8.18 -3.41
C SER A 115 22.49 -7.66 -4.18
N VAL A 116 22.36 -6.59 -4.95
CA VAL A 116 23.46 -5.97 -5.73
C VAL A 116 24.28 -4.97 -4.89
N GLY A 117 24.04 -4.88 -3.57
CA GLY A 117 24.90 -4.13 -2.67
C GLY A 117 24.60 -2.64 -2.56
N LYS A 118 23.47 -2.17 -3.02
CA LYS A 118 23.02 -0.80 -2.72
C LYS A 118 22.73 -0.69 -1.23
N LYS A 119 23.34 0.27 -0.56
CA LYS A 119 23.10 0.55 0.86
C LYS A 119 21.74 1.20 1.01
N LEU A 120 20.69 0.39 1.08
CA LEU A 120 19.34 0.85 1.39
C LEU A 120 19.07 0.59 2.87
N THR A 121 18.46 1.57 3.55
CA THR A 121 17.94 1.34 4.89
C THR A 121 16.70 0.45 4.80
N ARG A 122 16.27 -0.14 5.93
CA ARG A 122 15.04 -0.93 5.95
C ARG A 122 13.81 -0.06 5.65
N ASP A 123 13.83 1.18 6.12
CA ASP A 123 12.75 2.13 5.83
C ASP A 123 12.66 2.43 4.34
N ASP A 124 13.80 2.58 3.66
CA ASP A 124 13.83 2.77 2.20
C ASP A 124 13.23 1.57 1.47
N VAL A 125 13.53 0.36 1.93
CA VAL A 125 13.00 -0.89 1.34
C VAL A 125 11.48 -0.95 1.47
N ASP A 126 10.95 -0.62 2.65
CA ASP A 126 9.50 -0.63 2.89
C ASP A 126 8.78 0.40 2.03
N GLN A 127 9.37 1.60 1.87
CA GLN A 127 8.83 2.64 1.01
C GLN A 127 8.90 2.25 -0.47
N MET A 128 9.99 1.60 -0.90
CA MET A 128 10.11 1.09 -2.27
C MET A 128 9.08 0.01 -2.57
N ALA A 129 8.78 -0.86 -1.61
CA ALA A 129 7.73 -1.87 -1.75
C ALA A 129 6.36 -1.21 -1.92
N ALA A 130 6.07 -0.17 -1.16
CA ALA A 130 4.84 0.61 -1.30
C ALA A 130 4.78 1.34 -2.65
N VAL A 131 5.90 1.90 -3.12
CA VAL A 131 5.99 2.53 -4.45
C VAL A 131 5.69 1.50 -5.54
N ALA A 132 6.22 0.28 -5.43
CA ALA A 132 5.96 -0.78 -6.41
C ALA A 132 4.47 -1.16 -6.49
N ILE A 133 3.81 -1.26 -5.34
CA ILE A 133 2.36 -1.49 -5.27
C ILE A 133 1.62 -0.35 -5.97
N LEU A 134 2.00 0.88 -5.67
CA LEU A 134 1.35 2.06 -6.23
C LEU A 134 1.57 2.17 -7.75
N GLU A 135 2.78 1.95 -8.22
CA GLU A 135 3.10 1.97 -9.66
C GLU A 135 2.27 0.94 -10.41
N PHE A 136 2.14 -0.27 -9.87
CA PHE A 136 1.28 -1.29 -10.46
C PHE A 136 -0.16 -0.79 -10.55
N ALA A 137 -0.70 -0.23 -9.46
CA ALA A 137 -2.08 0.25 -9.41
C ALA A 137 -2.32 1.41 -10.39
N LEU A 138 -1.40 2.38 -10.45
CA LEU A 138 -1.52 3.50 -11.38
C LEU A 138 -1.46 3.06 -12.84
N HIS A 139 -0.57 2.10 -13.15
CA HIS A 139 -0.49 1.54 -14.49
C HIS A 139 -1.78 0.81 -14.86
N TRP A 140 -2.33 0.04 -13.93
CA TRP A 140 -3.60 -0.66 -14.13
C TRP A 140 -4.74 0.34 -14.40
N GLU A 141 -4.83 1.40 -13.60
CA GLU A 141 -5.84 2.45 -13.80
C GLU A 141 -5.71 3.09 -15.18
N SER A 142 -4.48 3.43 -15.57
CA SER A 142 -4.20 4.07 -16.86
C SER A 142 -4.57 3.17 -18.05
N SER A 143 -4.30 1.88 -17.96
CA SER A 143 -4.52 0.96 -19.07
C SER A 143 -5.94 0.38 -19.11
N SER A 144 -6.60 0.22 -17.97
CA SER A 144 -7.93 -0.41 -17.89
C SER A 144 -9.08 0.58 -17.69
N GLY A 145 -8.80 1.77 -17.20
CA GLY A 145 -9.84 2.73 -16.80
C GLY A 145 -10.57 2.34 -15.52
N ARG A 146 -10.02 1.38 -14.76
CA ARG A 146 -10.62 0.86 -13.52
C ARG A 146 -9.60 0.89 -12.39
N LEU A 147 -10.10 0.94 -11.15
CA LEU A 147 -9.24 0.78 -9.98
C LEU A 147 -8.64 -0.63 -9.96
N ALA A 148 -7.42 -0.73 -9.44
CA ALA A 148 -6.72 -2.00 -9.29
C ALA A 148 -7.28 -2.81 -8.12
N GLY A 149 -6.97 -4.10 -8.11
CA GLY A 149 -7.24 -4.97 -6.99
C GLY A 149 -8.72 -5.22 -6.72
N ASP A 150 -8.99 -5.66 -5.50
CA ASP A 150 -10.33 -6.04 -5.06
C ASP A 150 -10.84 -5.12 -3.95
N GLU A 151 -12.14 -4.87 -3.94
CA GLU A 151 -12.81 -4.18 -2.84
C GLU A 151 -12.72 -5.03 -1.56
N ILE A 152 -12.72 -4.34 -0.45
CA ILE A 152 -12.70 -4.98 0.87
C ILE A 152 -14.14 -5.30 1.30
#